data_c5b665045165380d97d62a19ee4df416
#
_entry.id   c5b665045165380d97d62a19ee4df416
#
_cell.length_a   1.000
_cell.length_b   1.000
_cell.length_c   1.000
_cell.angle_alpha   90.00
_cell.angle_beta   90.00
_cell.angle_gamma   90.00
#
_symmetry.space_group_name_H-M   'P 1'
#
loop_
_entity.id
_entity.type
_entity.pdbx_description
1 polymer ?
#
loop_
_entity_poly.entity_id
_entity_poly.type
_entity_poly.pdbx_seq_one_letter_code
_entity_poly.pdbx_strand_id
1 'polypeptide(L)'
;MNIAFFTEMNFTGKIPRDHTNMRTEFAWMCALEADHWNMNDMPDKSYDLGIVIIPKNNPMFELSKCRTYCNKVAVMQEGPNWLWQDYSLEQQIWYYNTLISADIIYTHNKSDQQYYKGLTNHPDVRVMPSLMIEDSIHKNIDRPRNGVMIGGNMTSWYGGFDSMVVAQEFGETVYAPSMGRKIAREEELDITHLPYMNWTTWIHRLNNHKYGVHLMRTHAAGTFALNCAYLGVPCIGYKGLDTQEVCHPETTVEVGDLVTAKEIAKKLKEDNKFYEYCSDTSKQRYQAYYHESKFNIGE
;
A
#
# COMPACT_ATOMS: atom_id res chain seq x y z
N MET A 1 -8.73 10.27 22.00
CA MET A 1 -9.63 10.51 20.85
C MET A 1 -10.26 9.18 20.47
N ASN A 2 -11.59 9.08 20.45
CA ASN A 2 -12.31 7.89 20.01
C ASN A 2 -12.47 7.95 18.50
N ILE A 3 -11.99 6.91 17.80
CA ILE A 3 -11.97 6.86 16.34
C ILE A 3 -12.83 5.68 15.85
N ALA A 4 -13.58 5.90 14.78
CA ALA A 4 -14.23 4.84 14.03
C ALA A 4 -13.78 4.83 12.58
N PHE A 5 -13.61 3.63 12.00
CA PHE A 5 -13.49 3.43 10.56
C PHE A 5 -14.82 2.91 10.00
N PHE A 6 -15.20 3.46 8.86
CA PHE A 6 -16.36 3.03 8.10
C PHE A 6 -15.89 2.50 6.74
N THR A 7 -16.13 1.22 6.50
CA THR A 7 -15.72 0.57 5.24
C THR A 7 -16.82 -0.36 4.70
N GLU A 8 -16.60 -0.97 3.55
CA GLU A 8 -17.49 -1.99 2.98
C GLU A 8 -17.31 -3.39 3.61
N MET A 9 -16.38 -3.56 4.54
CA MET A 9 -16.11 -4.87 5.17
C MET A 9 -17.21 -5.27 6.14
N ASN A 10 -17.56 -6.57 6.19
CA ASN A 10 -18.63 -7.12 6.99
C ASN A 10 -18.15 -7.59 8.36
N PHE A 11 -17.70 -6.68 9.20
CA PHE A 11 -17.47 -6.93 10.63
C PHE A 11 -17.69 -5.65 11.43
N THR A 12 -17.80 -5.77 12.75
CA THR A 12 -17.95 -4.65 13.67
C THR A 12 -17.03 -4.83 14.87
N GLY A 13 -16.44 -3.75 15.36
CA GLY A 13 -15.58 -3.76 16.54
C GLY A 13 -14.10 -3.60 16.21
N LYS A 14 -13.24 -4.00 17.14
CA LYS A 14 -11.78 -3.80 17.04
C LYS A 14 -11.09 -4.95 16.31
N ILE A 15 -10.00 -4.63 15.63
CA ILE A 15 -9.12 -5.60 15.00
C ILE A 15 -8.12 -6.13 16.05
N PRO A 16 -8.02 -7.45 16.27
CA PRO A 16 -7.01 -8.02 17.14
C PRO A 16 -5.61 -7.89 16.52
N ARG A 17 -4.60 -7.63 17.34
CA ARG A 17 -3.21 -7.39 16.87
C ARG A 17 -2.58 -8.59 16.14
N ASP A 18 -3.06 -9.79 16.36
CA ASP A 18 -2.62 -11.03 15.70
C ASP A 18 -3.42 -11.38 14.43
N HIS A 19 -4.22 -10.44 13.93
CA HIS A 19 -4.98 -10.67 12.70
C HIS A 19 -4.05 -10.91 11.50
N THR A 20 -4.43 -11.84 10.62
CA THR A 20 -3.60 -12.29 9.48
C THR A 20 -3.44 -11.28 8.35
N ASN A 21 -4.09 -10.12 8.43
CA ASN A 21 -3.98 -9.04 7.45
C ASN A 21 -3.70 -7.69 8.15
N MET A 22 -2.53 -7.57 8.77
CA MET A 22 -2.11 -6.37 9.50
C MET A 22 -1.34 -5.37 8.64
N ARG A 23 -1.99 -4.87 7.59
CA ARG A 23 -1.49 -3.83 6.69
C ARG A 23 -2.60 -2.85 6.32
N THR A 24 -2.24 -1.67 5.84
CA THR A 24 -3.17 -0.62 5.39
C THR A 24 -4.27 -0.35 6.43
N GLU A 25 -5.54 -0.37 6.06
CA GLU A 25 -6.68 -0.03 6.91
C GLU A 25 -6.76 -0.89 8.19
N PHE A 26 -6.43 -2.19 8.12
CA PHE A 26 -6.39 -3.05 9.31
C PHE A 26 -5.30 -2.60 10.30
N ALA A 27 -4.13 -2.28 9.78
CA ALA A 27 -3.04 -1.79 10.61
C ALA A 27 -3.34 -0.40 11.21
N TRP A 28 -3.98 0.49 10.45
CA TRP A 28 -4.41 1.79 10.96
C TRP A 28 -5.46 1.65 12.07
N MET A 29 -6.49 0.83 11.86
CA MET A 29 -7.50 0.56 12.88
C MET A 29 -6.86 0.02 14.16
N CYS A 30 -5.93 -0.92 14.03
CA CYS A 30 -5.23 -1.52 15.15
C CYS A 30 -4.36 -0.49 15.89
N ALA A 31 -3.51 0.27 15.18
CA ALA A 31 -2.61 1.25 15.77
C ALA A 31 -3.35 2.42 16.44
N LEU A 32 -4.52 2.78 15.92
CA LEU A 32 -5.38 3.83 16.47
C LEU A 32 -6.37 3.32 17.53
N GLU A 33 -6.34 2.03 17.83
CA GLU A 33 -7.34 1.38 18.69
C GLU A 33 -8.78 1.73 18.28
N ALA A 34 -8.99 1.89 16.97
CA ALA A 34 -10.26 2.34 16.41
C ALA A 34 -11.28 1.21 16.34
N ASP A 35 -12.55 1.57 16.47
CA ASP A 35 -13.64 0.65 16.15
C ASP A 35 -13.88 0.64 14.63
N HIS A 36 -14.32 -0.49 14.12
CA HIS A 36 -14.77 -0.62 12.73
C HIS A 36 -16.28 -0.82 12.68
N TRP A 37 -16.89 -0.20 11.70
CA TRP A 37 -18.30 -0.35 11.33
C TRP A 37 -18.42 -0.58 9.82
N ASN A 38 -19.30 -1.50 9.42
CA ASN A 38 -19.75 -1.49 8.03
C ASN A 38 -20.46 -0.15 7.77
N MET A 39 -20.20 0.48 6.64
CA MET A 39 -20.76 1.81 6.33
C MET A 39 -22.30 1.85 6.22
N ASN A 40 -22.95 0.70 6.15
CA ASN A 40 -24.42 0.58 6.18
C ASN A 40 -24.96 0.39 7.61
N ASP A 41 -24.10 0.13 8.59
CA ASP A 41 -24.51 -0.04 9.98
C ASP A 41 -24.61 1.32 10.69
N MET A 42 -25.33 1.33 11.79
CA MET A 42 -25.44 2.51 12.64
C MET A 42 -24.68 2.26 13.94
N PRO A 43 -23.64 3.08 14.24
CA PRO A 43 -22.96 3.03 15.53
C PRO A 43 -23.92 3.22 16.70
N ASP A 44 -23.64 2.55 17.80
CA ASP A 44 -24.39 2.67 19.07
C ASP A 44 -23.78 3.72 20.02
N LYS A 45 -22.70 4.38 19.60
CA LYS A 45 -22.00 5.42 20.36
C LYS A 45 -21.44 6.50 19.44
N SER A 46 -21.00 7.61 20.03
CA SER A 46 -20.38 8.74 19.31
C SER A 46 -18.86 8.65 19.30
N TYR A 47 -18.24 9.24 18.27
CA TYR A 47 -16.81 9.28 18.04
C TYR A 47 -16.30 10.72 17.83
N ASP A 48 -15.04 10.94 18.17
CA ASP A 48 -14.38 12.23 17.89
C ASP A 48 -14.06 12.37 16.41
N LEU A 49 -13.67 11.24 15.76
CA LEU A 49 -13.31 11.19 14.35
C LEU A 49 -13.86 9.90 13.70
N GLY A 50 -14.60 10.07 12.62
CA GLY A 50 -14.96 8.99 11.70
C GLY A 50 -14.05 9.05 10.48
N ILE A 51 -13.44 7.92 10.09
CA ILE A 51 -12.62 7.80 8.89
C ILE A 51 -13.35 6.88 7.92
N VAL A 52 -13.83 7.43 6.82
CA VAL A 52 -14.57 6.71 5.78
C VAL A 52 -13.59 6.33 4.67
N ILE A 53 -13.38 5.02 4.47
CA ILE A 53 -12.72 4.54 3.25
C ILE A 53 -13.75 4.62 2.13
N ILE A 54 -13.52 5.48 1.15
CA ILE A 54 -14.46 5.74 0.06
C ILE A 54 -14.81 4.42 -0.64
N PRO A 55 -16.10 4.03 -0.69
CA PRO A 55 -16.52 2.73 -1.16
C PRO A 55 -16.30 2.57 -2.67
N LYS A 56 -15.96 1.36 -3.08
CA LYS A 56 -15.81 0.97 -4.48
C LYS A 56 -17.07 0.31 -5.04
N ASN A 57 -17.79 -0.45 -4.20
CA ASN A 57 -18.95 -1.23 -4.61
C ASN A 57 -20.27 -0.52 -4.25
N ASN A 58 -20.23 0.49 -3.39
CA ASN A 58 -21.37 1.31 -3.04
C ASN A 58 -21.09 2.80 -3.37
N PRO A 59 -20.89 3.15 -4.64
CA PRO A 59 -20.81 4.54 -5.04
C PRO A 59 -22.14 5.22 -4.69
N MET A 60 -22.13 6.48 -4.32
CA MET A 60 -23.29 7.26 -3.84
C MET A 60 -23.59 7.10 -2.33
N PHE A 61 -22.68 6.51 -1.55
CA PHE A 61 -22.78 6.54 -0.09
C PHE A 61 -22.85 7.99 0.43
N GLU A 62 -23.75 8.24 1.39
CA GLU A 62 -23.96 9.57 1.95
C GLU A 62 -23.09 9.79 3.20
N LEU A 63 -22.11 10.67 3.13
CA LEU A 63 -21.22 11.01 4.24
C LEU A 63 -21.96 11.58 5.45
N SER A 64 -23.12 12.22 5.24
CA SER A 64 -24.00 12.74 6.28
C SER A 64 -24.40 11.70 7.32
N LYS A 65 -24.50 10.41 6.94
CA LYS A 65 -24.79 9.31 7.88
C LYS A 65 -23.71 9.20 8.96
N CYS A 66 -22.43 9.33 8.57
CA CYS A 66 -21.34 9.27 9.55
C CYS A 66 -21.33 10.49 10.49
N ARG A 67 -21.76 11.66 9.99
CA ARG A 67 -21.82 12.90 10.80
C ARG A 67 -22.82 12.83 11.95
N THR A 68 -23.78 11.91 11.89
CA THR A 68 -24.70 11.68 13.01
C THR A 68 -23.99 11.11 14.24
N TYR A 69 -22.87 10.42 14.04
CA TYR A 69 -22.14 9.70 15.09
C TYR A 69 -20.73 10.23 15.33
N CYS A 70 -20.25 11.13 14.47
CA CYS A 70 -18.86 11.61 14.52
C CYS A 70 -18.81 13.15 14.57
N ASN A 71 -17.99 13.69 15.47
CA ASN A 71 -17.76 15.15 15.57
C ASN A 71 -17.05 15.67 14.31
N LYS A 72 -16.09 14.90 13.77
CA LYS A 72 -15.42 15.15 12.50
C LYS A 72 -15.48 13.91 11.63
N VAL A 73 -15.53 14.11 10.33
CA VAL A 73 -15.51 13.02 9.34
C VAL A 73 -14.38 13.25 8.35
N ALA A 74 -13.47 12.31 8.30
CA ALA A 74 -12.43 12.24 7.29
C ALA A 74 -12.79 11.23 6.20
N VAL A 75 -12.25 11.43 5.01
CA VAL A 75 -12.38 10.50 3.90
C VAL A 75 -11.01 10.07 3.39
N MET A 76 -10.92 8.86 2.87
CA MET A 76 -9.72 8.33 2.25
C MET A 76 -10.06 7.48 1.03
N GLN A 77 -9.40 7.75 -0.09
CA GLN A 77 -9.45 6.90 -1.27
C GLN A 77 -8.52 5.69 -1.09
N GLU A 78 -9.07 4.48 -1.11
CA GLU A 78 -8.26 3.28 -1.22
C GLU A 78 -7.88 3.03 -2.68
N GLY A 79 -6.57 3.00 -2.96
CA GLY A 79 -6.05 2.82 -4.30
C GLY A 79 -5.67 4.14 -5.00
N PRO A 80 -5.47 4.10 -6.32
CA PRO A 80 -4.94 5.24 -7.05
C PRO A 80 -5.95 6.38 -7.19
N ASN A 81 -5.45 7.59 -7.21
CA ASN A 81 -6.25 8.80 -7.36
C ASN A 81 -7.02 8.89 -8.70
N TRP A 82 -6.56 8.19 -9.73
CA TRP A 82 -7.23 8.20 -11.05
C TRP A 82 -8.44 7.24 -11.13
N LEU A 83 -8.63 6.35 -10.16
CA LEU A 83 -9.68 5.31 -10.21
C LEU A 83 -11.08 5.90 -10.41
N TRP A 84 -11.37 7.02 -9.76
CA TRP A 84 -12.67 7.67 -9.86
C TRP A 84 -12.95 8.28 -11.25
N GLN A 85 -11.92 8.51 -12.07
CA GLN A 85 -12.08 9.04 -13.42
C GLN A 85 -12.74 8.03 -14.38
N ASP A 86 -12.70 6.74 -14.04
CA ASP A 86 -13.40 5.69 -14.79
C ASP A 86 -14.89 5.56 -14.39
N TYR A 87 -15.35 6.35 -13.41
CA TYR A 87 -16.75 6.36 -12.97
C TYR A 87 -17.64 7.13 -13.94
N SER A 88 -18.97 6.87 -13.91
CA SER A 88 -19.94 7.73 -14.61
C SER A 88 -19.83 9.18 -14.10
N LEU A 89 -20.27 10.15 -14.93
CA LEU A 89 -20.21 11.56 -14.51
C LEU A 89 -20.97 11.82 -13.20
N GLU A 90 -22.10 11.16 -13.00
CA GLU A 90 -22.86 11.24 -11.74
C GLU A 90 -22.04 10.77 -10.54
N GLN A 91 -21.34 9.64 -10.68
CA GLN A 91 -20.46 9.11 -9.64
C GLN A 91 -19.22 9.99 -9.42
N GLN A 92 -18.69 10.62 -10.48
CA GLN A 92 -17.59 11.59 -10.36
C GLN A 92 -18.04 12.84 -9.57
N ILE A 93 -19.24 13.34 -9.82
CA ILE A 93 -19.83 14.45 -9.06
C ILE A 93 -20.03 14.06 -7.59
N TRP A 94 -20.57 12.87 -7.34
CA TRP A 94 -20.71 12.35 -5.98
C TRP A 94 -19.35 12.24 -5.28
N TYR A 95 -18.35 11.70 -5.96
CA TYR A 95 -17.00 11.54 -5.40
C TYR A 95 -16.39 12.90 -5.01
N TYR A 96 -16.45 13.85 -5.93
CA TYR A 96 -15.97 15.22 -5.70
C TYR A 96 -16.69 15.87 -4.51
N ASN A 97 -18.01 15.79 -4.46
CA ASN A 97 -18.81 16.34 -3.37
C ASN A 97 -18.49 15.66 -2.02
N THR A 98 -18.22 14.36 -2.03
CA THR A 98 -17.78 13.62 -0.84
C THR A 98 -16.44 14.17 -0.32
N LEU A 99 -15.48 14.41 -1.21
CA LEU A 99 -14.18 14.99 -0.83
C LEU A 99 -14.33 16.38 -0.20
N ILE A 100 -15.06 17.30 -0.85
CA ILE A 100 -15.18 18.69 -0.36
C ILE A 100 -16.08 18.83 0.87
N SER A 101 -16.94 17.85 1.14
CA SER A 101 -17.81 17.85 2.32
C SER A 101 -17.17 17.22 3.56
N ALA A 102 -16.02 16.54 3.43
CA ALA A 102 -15.28 16.00 4.55
C ALA A 102 -14.62 17.12 5.39
N ASP A 103 -14.24 16.84 6.62
CA ASP A 103 -13.45 17.75 7.45
C ASP A 103 -11.95 17.56 7.19
N ILE A 104 -11.55 16.35 6.76
CA ILE A 104 -10.16 15.99 6.45
C ILE A 104 -10.17 15.04 5.24
N ILE A 105 -9.22 15.20 4.34
CA ILE A 105 -8.93 14.25 3.28
C ILE A 105 -7.61 13.55 3.60
N TYR A 106 -7.62 12.22 3.79
CA TYR A 106 -6.41 11.44 3.93
C TYR A 106 -5.96 10.86 2.59
N THR A 107 -4.65 10.77 2.40
CA THR A 107 -3.99 10.22 1.22
C THR A 107 -2.86 9.29 1.63
N HIS A 108 -2.41 8.40 0.73
CA HIS A 108 -1.31 7.49 1.02
C HIS A 108 0.07 8.16 0.87
N ASN A 109 0.21 9.08 -0.08
CA ASN A 109 1.49 9.64 -0.50
C ASN A 109 1.43 11.16 -0.59
N LYS A 110 2.58 11.81 -0.53
CA LYS A 110 2.72 13.25 -0.72
C LYS A 110 2.29 13.70 -2.12
N SER A 111 2.55 12.88 -3.14
CA SER A 111 2.09 13.15 -4.50
C SER A 111 0.56 13.20 -4.59
N ASP A 112 -0.13 12.26 -3.94
CA ASP A 112 -1.58 12.24 -3.86
C ASP A 112 -2.12 13.42 -3.04
N GLN A 113 -1.43 13.79 -1.96
CA GLN A 113 -1.78 14.99 -1.18
C GLN A 113 -1.81 16.24 -2.06
N GLN A 114 -0.80 16.44 -2.92
CA GLN A 114 -0.76 17.57 -3.83
C GLN A 114 -1.89 17.50 -4.87
N TYR A 115 -2.17 16.30 -5.40
CA TYR A 115 -3.28 16.09 -6.32
C TYR A 115 -4.62 16.49 -5.70
N TYR A 116 -4.95 15.99 -4.50
CA TYR A 116 -6.23 16.29 -3.84
C TYR A 116 -6.34 17.75 -3.39
N LYS A 117 -5.24 18.38 -2.97
CA LYS A 117 -5.21 19.83 -2.73
C LYS A 117 -5.55 20.63 -3.99
N GLY A 118 -4.98 20.25 -5.13
CA GLY A 118 -5.25 20.89 -6.41
C GLY A 118 -6.67 20.65 -6.93
N LEU A 119 -7.17 19.42 -6.75
CA LEU A 119 -8.51 19.04 -7.19
C LEU A 119 -9.61 19.77 -6.41
N THR A 120 -9.49 19.86 -5.10
CA THR A 120 -10.59 20.25 -4.21
C THR A 120 -10.41 21.63 -3.58
N ASN A 121 -9.21 22.19 -3.56
CA ASN A 121 -8.84 23.34 -2.72
C ASN A 121 -9.16 23.14 -1.21
N HIS A 122 -9.25 21.87 -0.77
CA HIS A 122 -9.60 21.55 0.59
C HIS A 122 -8.51 22.03 1.56
N PRO A 123 -8.86 22.71 2.69
CA PRO A 123 -7.88 23.29 3.60
C PRO A 123 -7.07 22.24 4.38
N ASP A 124 -7.62 21.04 4.57
CA ASP A 124 -7.03 20.00 5.39
C ASP A 124 -6.88 18.67 4.62
N VAL A 125 -5.79 18.53 3.89
CA VAL A 125 -5.40 17.29 3.19
C VAL A 125 -4.12 16.78 3.80
N ARG A 126 -4.16 15.57 4.38
CA ARG A 126 -3.05 14.97 5.15
C ARG A 126 -2.61 13.64 4.55
N VAL A 127 -1.34 13.29 4.78
CA VAL A 127 -0.84 11.95 4.47
C VAL A 127 -1.10 11.04 5.67
N MET A 128 -1.80 9.93 5.44
CA MET A 128 -1.86 8.79 6.35
C MET A 128 -0.87 7.75 5.82
N PRO A 129 0.31 7.61 6.43
CA PRO A 129 1.36 6.77 5.89
C PRO A 129 0.95 5.30 5.93
N SER A 130 1.49 4.52 5.00
CA SER A 130 1.36 3.07 5.07
C SER A 130 1.92 2.53 6.36
N LEU A 131 1.25 1.54 6.90
CA LEU A 131 1.58 0.91 8.18
C LEU A 131 1.40 -0.60 8.06
N MET A 132 2.21 -1.34 8.82
CA MET A 132 2.02 -2.75 9.10
C MET A 132 2.23 -2.99 10.60
N ILE A 133 1.50 -3.95 11.18
CA ILE A 133 1.67 -4.41 12.56
C ILE A 133 2.42 -5.73 12.53
N GLU A 134 3.49 -5.83 13.30
CA GLU A 134 4.43 -6.96 13.23
C GLU A 134 4.02 -8.16 14.10
N ASP A 135 3.06 -8.00 15.00
CA ASP A 135 2.69 -8.98 16.02
C ASP A 135 2.33 -10.37 15.47
N SER A 136 1.71 -10.41 14.28
CA SER A 136 1.34 -11.66 13.60
C SER A 136 2.45 -12.26 12.73
N ILE A 137 3.62 -11.60 12.66
CA ILE A 137 4.73 -12.04 11.82
C ILE A 137 5.75 -12.81 12.68
N HIS A 138 5.83 -14.12 12.46
CA HIS A 138 6.89 -14.92 13.08
C HIS A 138 8.22 -14.66 12.37
N LYS A 139 9.19 -14.12 13.09
CA LYS A 139 10.55 -13.87 12.57
C LYS A 139 11.28 -15.19 12.35
N ASN A 140 11.18 -15.74 11.16
CA ASN A 140 12.01 -16.84 10.68
C ASN A 140 13.20 -16.24 9.92
N ILE A 141 14.30 -15.97 10.62
CA ILE A 141 15.26 -14.94 10.24
C ILE A 141 16.39 -15.46 9.32
N ASP A 142 16.76 -16.73 9.37
CA ASP A 142 18.01 -17.21 8.76
C ASP A 142 17.78 -18.31 7.71
N ARG A 143 17.15 -17.96 6.59
CA ARG A 143 17.14 -18.85 5.43
C ARG A 143 17.90 -18.22 4.27
N PRO A 144 18.65 -19.01 3.49
CA PRO A 144 19.23 -18.52 2.25
C PRO A 144 18.14 -17.96 1.35
N ARG A 145 18.28 -16.71 0.95
CA ARG A 145 17.35 -16.05 0.02
C ARG A 145 17.77 -16.30 -1.41
N ASN A 146 16.81 -16.57 -2.28
CA ASN A 146 17.02 -16.74 -3.72
C ASN A 146 15.84 -16.19 -4.51
N GLY A 147 16.06 -15.96 -5.79
CA GLY A 147 15.00 -15.50 -6.71
C GLY A 147 14.56 -14.05 -6.48
N VAL A 148 13.72 -13.62 -7.38
CA VAL A 148 13.19 -12.26 -7.46
C VAL A 148 11.70 -12.29 -7.30
N MET A 149 11.17 -11.47 -6.39
CA MET A 149 9.73 -11.26 -6.24
C MET A 149 9.33 -9.98 -6.96
N ILE A 150 8.36 -10.04 -7.88
CA ILE A 150 7.72 -8.83 -8.40
C ILE A 150 6.54 -8.42 -7.54
N GLY A 151 6.31 -7.09 -7.41
CA GLY A 151 5.35 -6.55 -6.46
C GLY A 151 3.88 -6.66 -6.86
N GLY A 152 3.59 -6.92 -8.10
CA GLY A 152 2.24 -7.04 -8.64
C GLY A 152 2.10 -8.16 -9.65
N ASN A 153 0.87 -8.42 -10.07
CA ASN A 153 0.58 -9.33 -11.18
C ASN A 153 0.59 -8.57 -12.52
N MET A 154 0.19 -9.24 -13.60
CA MET A 154 0.18 -8.70 -14.96
C MET A 154 -0.97 -7.72 -15.25
N THR A 155 -1.77 -7.34 -14.25
CA THR A 155 -2.78 -6.29 -14.39
C THR A 155 -2.09 -4.95 -14.73
N SER A 156 -2.61 -4.22 -15.70
CA SER A 156 -1.95 -3.05 -16.31
C SER A 156 -1.47 -1.99 -15.30
N TRP A 157 -2.22 -1.74 -14.24
CA TRP A 157 -1.86 -0.73 -13.23
C TRP A 157 -0.83 -1.18 -12.20
N TYR A 158 -0.53 -2.49 -12.11
CA TYR A 158 0.50 -3.00 -11.19
C TYR A 158 1.91 -3.04 -11.79
N GLY A 159 2.06 -2.80 -13.10
CA GLY A 159 3.37 -2.79 -13.76
C GLY A 159 4.10 -4.14 -13.70
N GLY A 160 3.35 -5.24 -13.67
CA GLY A 160 3.92 -6.57 -13.57
C GLY A 160 4.85 -6.93 -14.74
N PHE A 161 4.50 -6.50 -15.96
CA PHE A 161 5.33 -6.77 -17.14
C PHE A 161 6.65 -6.00 -17.09
N ASP A 162 6.64 -4.69 -16.80
CA ASP A 162 7.85 -3.88 -16.62
C ASP A 162 8.72 -4.47 -15.50
N SER A 163 8.10 -4.87 -14.40
CA SER A 163 8.79 -5.48 -13.26
C SER A 163 9.44 -6.81 -13.63
N MET A 164 8.76 -7.67 -14.40
CA MET A 164 9.29 -8.95 -14.90
C MET A 164 10.52 -8.73 -15.79
N VAL A 165 10.43 -7.80 -16.74
CA VAL A 165 11.53 -7.51 -17.67
C VAL A 165 12.80 -7.04 -16.94
N VAL A 166 12.64 -6.25 -15.87
CA VAL A 166 13.78 -5.85 -15.04
C VAL A 166 14.24 -6.99 -14.13
N ALA A 167 13.32 -7.78 -13.59
CA ALA A 167 13.64 -8.92 -12.72
C ALA A 167 14.46 -10.00 -13.45
N GLN A 168 14.29 -10.17 -14.75
CA GLN A 168 15.08 -11.12 -15.57
C GLN A 168 16.59 -10.79 -15.62
N GLU A 169 17.00 -9.53 -15.39
CA GLU A 169 18.43 -9.15 -15.35
C GLU A 169 19.19 -9.84 -14.19
N PHE A 170 18.49 -10.26 -13.14
CA PHE A 170 19.12 -11.03 -12.07
C PHE A 170 19.55 -12.44 -12.49
N GLY A 171 18.94 -13.00 -13.55
CA GLY A 171 19.21 -14.38 -14.01
C GLY A 171 18.78 -15.44 -12.99
N GLU A 172 17.83 -15.11 -12.14
CA GLU A 172 17.23 -16.00 -11.13
C GLU A 172 15.74 -16.20 -11.43
N THR A 173 15.12 -17.19 -10.80
CA THR A 173 13.67 -17.42 -10.94
C THR A 173 12.88 -16.19 -10.49
N VAL A 174 11.97 -15.73 -11.35
CA VAL A 174 11.06 -14.63 -11.07
C VAL A 174 9.73 -15.18 -10.54
N TYR A 175 9.25 -14.63 -9.47
CA TYR A 175 7.98 -15.01 -8.80
C TYR A 175 6.99 -13.85 -8.86
N ALA A 176 5.73 -14.15 -9.16
CA ALA A 176 4.64 -13.19 -9.17
C ALA A 176 3.51 -13.60 -8.22
N PRO A 177 2.93 -12.68 -7.42
CA PRO A 177 1.77 -12.96 -6.60
C PRO A 177 0.50 -13.03 -7.44
N SER A 178 -0.46 -13.88 -7.06
CA SER A 178 -1.72 -13.98 -7.81
C SER A 178 -2.63 -12.74 -7.61
N MET A 179 -2.55 -12.06 -6.49
CA MET A 179 -3.41 -10.91 -6.13
C MET A 179 -4.92 -11.21 -6.27
N GLY A 180 -5.32 -12.49 -6.25
CA GLY A 180 -6.70 -12.91 -6.44
C GLY A 180 -7.26 -12.71 -7.85
N ARG A 181 -6.42 -12.36 -8.83
CA ARG A 181 -6.80 -12.14 -10.23
C ARG A 181 -5.86 -12.91 -11.13
N LYS A 182 -6.41 -13.49 -12.20
CA LYS A 182 -5.66 -14.13 -13.28
C LYS A 182 -5.89 -13.34 -14.56
N ILE A 183 -4.80 -12.99 -15.24
CA ILE A 183 -4.83 -12.34 -16.54
C ILE A 183 -4.68 -13.42 -17.61
N ALA A 184 -5.43 -13.33 -18.70
CA ALA A 184 -5.35 -14.28 -19.79
C ALA A 184 -3.92 -14.36 -20.35
N ARG A 185 -3.44 -15.59 -20.56
CA ARG A 185 -2.11 -15.90 -21.12
C ARG A 185 -0.92 -15.55 -20.22
N GLU A 186 -1.10 -15.14 -18.96
CA GLU A 186 0.05 -14.88 -18.08
C GLU A 186 0.87 -16.14 -17.78
N GLU A 187 0.29 -17.34 -17.93
CA GLU A 187 0.99 -18.63 -17.83
C GLU A 187 2.01 -18.89 -18.95
N GLU A 188 1.97 -18.11 -20.02
CA GLU A 188 2.96 -18.19 -21.10
C GLU A 188 4.27 -17.46 -20.77
N LEU A 189 4.27 -16.64 -19.72
CA LEU A 189 5.45 -15.90 -19.28
C LEU A 189 6.37 -16.81 -18.45
N ASP A 190 7.67 -16.61 -18.61
CA ASP A 190 8.70 -17.32 -17.83
C ASP A 190 8.80 -16.75 -16.41
N ILE A 191 7.74 -16.98 -15.63
CA ILE A 191 7.62 -16.60 -14.23
C ILE A 191 6.89 -17.68 -13.43
N THR A 192 7.20 -17.79 -12.15
CA THR A 192 6.49 -18.69 -11.24
C THR A 192 5.31 -17.95 -10.60
N HIS A 193 4.09 -18.30 -10.98
CA HIS A 193 2.87 -17.77 -10.39
C HIS A 193 2.61 -18.38 -9.03
N LEU A 194 2.51 -17.54 -7.99
CA LEU A 194 2.22 -17.96 -6.65
C LEU A 194 0.70 -18.00 -6.41
N PRO A 195 0.19 -18.93 -5.58
CA PRO A 195 -1.21 -18.94 -5.22
C PRO A 195 -1.55 -17.69 -4.38
N TYR A 196 -2.87 -17.39 -4.25
CA TYR A 196 -3.31 -16.39 -3.31
C TYR A 196 -2.90 -16.77 -1.88
N MET A 197 -2.41 -15.79 -1.14
CA MET A 197 -1.96 -15.92 0.25
C MET A 197 -2.54 -14.78 1.08
N ASN A 198 -2.87 -15.05 2.35
CA ASN A 198 -3.10 -13.97 3.28
C ASN A 198 -1.79 -13.20 3.52
N TRP A 199 -1.88 -12.01 4.11
CA TRP A 199 -0.73 -11.12 4.21
C TRP A 199 0.41 -11.70 5.07
N THR A 200 0.14 -12.39 6.18
CA THR A 200 1.19 -13.01 7.00
C THR A 200 1.94 -14.10 6.25
N THR A 201 1.22 -14.97 5.55
CA THR A 201 1.84 -16.00 4.67
C THR A 201 2.64 -15.34 3.55
N TRP A 202 2.12 -14.26 2.98
CA TRP A 202 2.82 -13.44 1.98
C TRP A 202 4.16 -12.90 2.49
N ILE A 203 4.20 -12.29 3.69
CA ILE A 203 5.44 -11.77 4.30
C ILE A 203 6.46 -12.90 4.46
N HIS A 204 6.04 -14.06 4.97
CA HIS A 204 6.91 -15.22 5.07
C HIS A 204 7.45 -15.69 3.72
N ARG A 205 6.60 -15.65 2.69
CA ARG A 205 7.02 -15.99 1.33
C ARG A 205 8.01 -14.99 0.78
N LEU A 206 7.73 -13.68 0.92
CA LEU A 206 8.61 -12.61 0.47
C LEU A 206 10.00 -12.69 1.13
N ASN A 207 10.08 -13.08 2.39
CA ASN A 207 11.36 -13.24 3.11
C ASN A 207 12.29 -14.30 2.49
N ASN A 208 11.80 -15.20 1.66
CA ASN A 208 12.63 -16.19 0.96
C ASN A 208 13.30 -15.63 -0.31
N HIS A 209 12.94 -14.44 -0.74
CA HIS A 209 13.45 -13.84 -1.97
C HIS A 209 14.57 -12.84 -1.68
N LYS A 210 15.56 -12.83 -2.58
CA LYS A 210 16.74 -11.97 -2.46
C LYS A 210 16.48 -10.55 -2.93
N TYR A 211 15.64 -10.39 -3.95
CA TYR A 211 15.36 -9.11 -4.59
C TYR A 211 13.86 -8.88 -4.75
N GLY A 212 13.46 -7.61 -4.70
CA GLY A 212 12.13 -7.13 -5.03
C GLY A 212 12.16 -6.20 -6.25
N VAL A 213 11.15 -6.29 -7.12
CA VAL A 213 10.95 -5.35 -8.22
C VAL A 213 9.48 -4.96 -8.31
N HIS A 214 9.17 -3.68 -8.24
CA HIS A 214 7.80 -3.18 -8.33
C HIS A 214 7.72 -1.86 -9.10
N LEU A 215 7.71 -1.95 -10.42
CA LEU A 215 7.67 -0.80 -11.32
C LEU A 215 6.22 -0.38 -11.61
N MET A 216 5.51 -0.05 -10.54
CA MET A 216 4.11 0.37 -10.60
C MET A 216 4.01 1.88 -10.85
N ARG A 217 3.32 2.27 -11.93
CA ARG A 217 3.06 3.69 -12.28
C ARG A 217 1.92 4.30 -11.47
N THR A 218 1.17 3.47 -10.79
CA THR A 218 0.02 3.86 -10.00
C THR A 218 0.44 4.16 -8.56
N HIS A 219 0.09 5.34 -8.07
CA HIS A 219 0.29 5.66 -6.67
C HIS A 219 -0.81 5.01 -5.84
N ALA A 220 -0.42 4.18 -4.89
CA ALA A 220 -1.28 3.50 -3.93
C ALA A 220 -0.56 3.42 -2.57
N ALA A 221 -0.98 2.56 -1.67
CA ALA A 221 -0.39 2.45 -0.33
C ALA A 221 1.11 2.09 -0.29
N GLY A 222 1.68 1.53 -1.37
CA GLY A 222 3.11 1.18 -1.42
C GLY A 222 3.51 0.05 -0.48
N THR A 223 2.59 -0.86 -0.17
CA THR A 223 2.80 -1.93 0.81
C THR A 223 3.89 -2.92 0.40
N PHE A 224 4.11 -3.14 -0.89
CA PHE A 224 5.18 -4.04 -1.34
C PHE A 224 6.56 -3.51 -0.97
N ALA A 225 6.86 -2.24 -1.30
CA ALA A 225 8.12 -1.60 -0.93
C ALA A 225 8.33 -1.57 0.59
N LEU A 226 7.25 -1.29 1.34
CA LEU A 226 7.27 -1.31 2.80
C LEU A 226 7.60 -2.71 3.36
N ASN A 227 6.97 -3.76 2.83
CA ASN A 227 7.24 -5.16 3.22
C ASN A 227 8.69 -5.57 2.89
N CYS A 228 9.20 -5.17 1.72
CA CYS A 228 10.59 -5.38 1.35
C CYS A 228 11.55 -4.68 2.33
N ALA A 229 11.25 -3.44 2.70
CA ALA A 229 12.07 -2.67 3.64
C ALA A 229 12.11 -3.31 5.03
N TYR A 230 10.95 -3.72 5.56
CA TYR A 230 10.88 -4.47 6.82
C TYR A 230 11.78 -5.71 6.83
N LEU A 231 11.79 -6.46 5.73
CA LEU A 231 12.58 -7.68 5.56
C LEU A 231 14.03 -7.42 5.16
N GLY A 232 14.38 -6.19 4.77
CA GLY A 232 15.69 -5.87 4.19
C GLY A 232 15.91 -6.53 2.82
N VAL A 233 14.88 -6.61 2.02
CA VAL A 233 14.94 -7.03 0.61
C VAL A 233 15.07 -5.77 -0.23
N PRO A 234 16.22 -5.51 -0.92
CA PRO A 234 16.32 -4.37 -1.82
C PRO A 234 15.22 -4.42 -2.89
N CYS A 235 14.49 -3.30 -3.04
CA CYS A 235 13.35 -3.20 -3.94
C CYS A 235 13.59 -2.13 -5.00
N ILE A 236 13.59 -2.52 -6.28
CA ILE A 236 13.62 -1.56 -7.40
C ILE A 236 12.18 -1.11 -7.68
N GLY A 237 11.94 0.19 -7.68
CA GLY A 237 10.61 0.75 -7.91
C GLY A 237 10.63 2.16 -8.50
N TYR A 238 9.46 2.60 -8.99
CA TYR A 238 9.30 3.94 -9.50
C TYR A 238 9.11 4.97 -8.38
N LYS A 239 9.50 6.22 -8.65
CA LYS A 239 9.13 7.39 -7.86
C LYS A 239 7.61 7.57 -7.77
N GLY A 240 7.16 8.28 -6.73
CA GLY A 240 5.76 8.61 -6.48
C GLY A 240 5.13 7.83 -5.33
N LEU A 241 5.77 6.75 -4.89
CA LEU A 241 5.39 6.03 -3.67
C LEU A 241 6.33 6.43 -2.53
N ASP A 242 5.81 7.07 -1.49
CA ASP A 242 6.63 7.52 -0.35
C ASP A 242 7.42 6.37 0.29
N THR A 243 6.82 5.17 0.39
CA THR A 243 7.51 3.99 0.93
C THR A 243 8.69 3.54 0.08
N GLN A 244 8.60 3.66 -1.24
CA GLN A 244 9.69 3.35 -2.15
C GLN A 244 10.80 4.39 -2.03
N GLU A 245 10.46 5.67 -2.14
CA GLU A 245 11.46 6.76 -2.13
C GLU A 245 12.18 6.87 -0.78
N VAL A 246 11.46 6.69 0.31
CA VAL A 246 12.04 6.77 1.66
C VAL A 246 12.83 5.53 1.99
N CYS A 247 12.31 4.33 1.75
CA CYS A 247 12.97 3.11 2.20
C CYS A 247 14.03 2.58 1.22
N HIS A 248 13.89 2.86 -0.07
CA HIS A 248 14.74 2.31 -1.13
C HIS A 248 15.32 3.40 -2.05
N PRO A 249 15.96 4.46 -1.50
CA PRO A 249 16.38 5.63 -2.29
C PRO A 249 17.36 5.28 -3.42
N GLU A 250 18.27 4.33 -3.19
CA GLU A 250 19.31 3.93 -4.16
C GLU A 250 18.78 3.02 -5.29
N THR A 251 17.57 2.51 -5.15
CA THR A 251 16.92 1.62 -6.10
C THR A 251 15.59 2.18 -6.61
N THR A 252 15.37 3.47 -6.39
CA THR A 252 14.23 4.23 -6.92
C THR A 252 14.61 4.88 -8.24
N VAL A 253 13.77 4.71 -9.26
CA VAL A 253 13.99 5.24 -10.61
C VAL A 253 12.82 6.10 -11.07
N GLU A 254 13.05 6.94 -12.08
CA GLU A 254 11.97 7.71 -12.71
C GLU A 254 10.96 6.79 -13.41
N VAL A 255 9.71 7.24 -13.48
CA VAL A 255 8.64 6.47 -14.11
C VAL A 255 8.96 6.23 -15.60
N GLY A 256 9.06 4.96 -15.98
CA GLY A 256 9.38 4.51 -17.34
C GLY A 256 10.87 4.35 -17.63
N ASP A 257 11.76 4.67 -16.69
CA ASP A 257 13.20 4.47 -16.85
C ASP A 257 13.61 3.01 -16.58
N LEU A 258 13.35 2.15 -17.56
CA LEU A 258 13.74 0.73 -17.50
C LEU A 258 15.24 0.54 -17.68
N VAL A 259 15.94 1.49 -18.31
CA VAL A 259 17.40 1.39 -18.51
C VAL A 259 18.10 1.46 -17.17
N THR A 260 17.86 2.52 -16.40
CA THR A 260 18.44 2.67 -15.07
C THR A 260 17.99 1.54 -14.12
N ALA A 261 16.72 1.11 -14.21
CA ALA A 261 16.23 -0.01 -13.39
C ALA A 261 17.02 -1.31 -13.65
N LYS A 262 17.33 -1.63 -14.91
CA LYS A 262 18.15 -2.79 -15.28
C LYS A 262 19.61 -2.64 -14.84
N GLU A 263 20.18 -1.47 -14.93
CA GLU A 263 21.56 -1.17 -14.44
C GLU A 263 21.64 -1.39 -12.91
N ILE A 264 20.63 -0.93 -12.17
CA ILE A 264 20.54 -1.16 -10.73
C ILE A 264 20.39 -2.66 -10.43
N ALA A 265 19.58 -3.41 -11.19
CA ALA A 265 19.44 -4.85 -11.02
C ALA A 265 20.78 -5.59 -11.20
N LYS A 266 21.53 -5.25 -12.24
CA LYS A 266 22.89 -5.79 -12.46
C LYS A 266 23.82 -5.43 -11.30
N LYS A 267 23.81 -4.18 -10.85
CA LYS A 267 24.67 -3.74 -9.73
C LYS A 267 24.32 -4.47 -8.43
N LEU A 268 23.02 -4.65 -8.10
CA LEU A 268 22.60 -5.43 -6.93
C LEU A 268 23.04 -6.89 -7.01
N LYS A 269 23.09 -7.49 -8.21
CA LYS A 269 23.53 -8.85 -8.45
C LYS A 269 25.05 -8.99 -8.30
N GLU A 270 25.83 -8.08 -8.87
CA GLU A 270 27.28 -8.19 -9.05
C GLU A 270 28.08 -7.57 -7.90
N ASP A 271 27.53 -6.57 -7.20
CA ASP A 271 28.18 -5.87 -6.10
C ASP A 271 27.50 -6.21 -4.77
N ASN A 272 28.08 -7.15 -4.03
CA ASN A 272 27.56 -7.58 -2.73
C ASN A 272 27.58 -6.43 -1.69
N LYS A 273 28.52 -5.50 -1.76
CA LYS A 273 28.57 -4.35 -0.84
C LYS A 273 27.40 -3.40 -1.12
N PHE A 274 27.08 -3.19 -2.38
CA PHE A 274 25.92 -2.38 -2.75
C PHE A 274 24.61 -3.07 -2.33
N TYR A 275 24.50 -4.38 -2.51
CA TYR A 275 23.35 -5.16 -2.02
C TYR A 275 23.17 -5.01 -0.51
N GLU A 276 24.23 -5.24 0.28
CA GLU A 276 24.18 -5.13 1.74
C GLU A 276 23.83 -3.69 2.17
N TYR A 277 24.42 -2.68 1.54
CA TYR A 277 24.10 -1.28 1.79
C TYR A 277 22.60 -0.97 1.55
N CYS A 278 22.04 -1.41 0.42
CA CYS A 278 20.61 -1.22 0.12
C CYS A 278 19.72 -1.96 1.12
N SER A 279 20.08 -3.20 1.47
CA SER A 279 19.35 -4.01 2.44
C SER A 279 19.32 -3.35 3.83
N ASP A 280 20.46 -2.89 4.33
CA ASP A 280 20.54 -2.27 5.65
C ASP A 280 19.90 -0.89 5.69
N THR A 281 20.08 -0.10 4.63
CA THR A 281 19.40 1.20 4.47
C THR A 281 17.89 1.03 4.52
N SER A 282 17.34 0.04 3.81
CA SER A 282 15.90 -0.17 3.78
C SER A 282 15.34 -0.52 5.15
N LYS A 283 16.00 -1.42 5.91
CA LYS A 283 15.62 -1.76 7.30
C LYS A 283 15.70 -0.57 8.25
N GLN A 284 16.80 0.18 8.19
CA GLN A 284 16.99 1.35 9.05
C GLN A 284 15.92 2.42 8.79
N ARG A 285 15.59 2.67 7.51
CA ARG A 285 14.57 3.63 7.14
C ARG A 285 13.16 3.18 7.47
N TYR A 286 12.86 1.87 7.34
CA TYR A 286 11.62 1.32 7.86
C TYR A 286 11.48 1.62 9.36
N GLN A 287 12.47 1.30 10.16
CA GLN A 287 12.44 1.54 11.61
C GLN A 287 12.34 3.02 11.96
N ALA A 288 12.99 3.89 11.19
CA ALA A 288 13.01 5.32 11.46
C ALA A 288 11.69 6.04 11.09
N TYR A 289 11.00 5.58 10.03
CA TYR A 289 9.89 6.32 9.44
C TYR A 289 8.55 5.57 9.40
N TYR A 290 8.55 4.23 9.36
CA TYR A 290 7.35 3.42 9.13
C TYR A 290 7.06 2.38 10.21
N HIS A 291 7.93 2.23 11.20
CA HIS A 291 7.62 1.40 12.37
C HIS A 291 6.39 1.97 13.09
N GLU A 292 5.54 1.10 13.65
CA GLU A 292 4.29 1.48 14.33
C GLU A 292 4.45 2.64 15.32
N SER A 293 5.56 2.68 16.08
CA SER A 293 5.84 3.76 17.03
C SER A 293 6.02 5.15 16.41
N LYS A 294 6.13 5.24 15.09
CA LYS A 294 6.25 6.49 14.31
C LYS A 294 4.94 6.89 13.65
N PHE A 295 3.94 6.02 13.74
CA PHE A 295 2.66 6.27 13.09
C PHE A 295 1.94 7.44 13.74
N ASN A 296 1.54 8.41 12.91
CA ASN A 296 0.76 9.58 13.33
C ASN A 296 -0.16 9.97 12.18
N ILE A 297 -1.43 10.26 12.48
CA ILE A 297 -2.43 10.72 11.49
C ILE A 297 -2.49 12.26 11.38
N GLY A 298 -1.55 12.96 12.01
CA GLY A 298 -1.46 14.42 12.03
C GLY A 298 -2.56 15.05 12.92
N GLU A 299 -2.21 15.49 14.08
CA GLU A 299 -3.03 16.40 14.91
C GLU A 299 -3.00 17.83 14.37
#